data_97496b0fed34ae6d03e603aafdee2d4e
#
_entry.id   97496b0fed34ae6d03e603aafdee2d4e
#
_cell.length_a   1.000
_cell.length_b   1.000
_cell.length_c   1.000
_cell.angle_alpha   90.00
_cell.angle_beta   90.00
_cell.angle_gamma   90.00
#
_symmetry.space_group_name_H-M   'P 1'
#
loop_
_entity.id
_entity.type
_entity.pdbx_description
1 polymer ?
#
loop_
_entity_poly.entity_id
_entity_poly.type
_entity_poly.pdbx_seq_one_letter_code
_entity_poly.pdbx_strand_id
1 'polypeptide(L)' 'MAKYMKANIIFNKFYEGDGRFCGIEYTECMFKSLEQLDRIMAEVAAKNLREHHLVYEGYVGSIENL' A
#
# COMPACT_ATOMS: atom_id res chain seq x y z
N MET A 1 -0.93 17.27 20.79
CA MET A 1 -0.13 16.05 20.65
C MET A 1 -0.60 15.30 19.40
N ALA A 2 0.33 14.92 18.54
CA ALA A 2 -0.03 14.21 17.32
C ALA A 2 -0.47 12.79 17.67
N LYS A 3 -1.60 12.38 17.12
CA LYS A 3 -2.09 11.01 17.28
C LYS A 3 -1.80 10.23 16.02
N TYR A 4 -1.37 9.01 16.20
CA TYR A 4 -1.16 8.10 15.09
C TYR A 4 -2.38 7.23 14.87
N MET A 5 -2.58 6.88 13.62
CA MET A 5 -3.53 5.86 13.21
C MET A 5 -2.72 4.70 12.63
N LYS A 6 -3.30 3.52 12.66
CA LYS A 6 -2.71 2.33 12.06
C LYS A 6 -3.68 1.75 11.06
N ALA A 7 -3.19 1.35 9.91
CA ALA A 7 -4.02 0.72 8.90
C ALA A 7 -3.40 -0.58 8.41
N ASN A 8 -4.27 -1.53 8.09
CA ASN A 8 -3.90 -2.70 7.33
C ASN A 8 -4.13 -2.39 5.87
N ILE A 9 -3.10 -2.50 5.06
CA ILE A 9 -3.17 -2.26 3.64
C ILE A 9 -3.02 -3.59 2.91
N ILE A 10 -3.90 -3.82 1.95
CA ILE A 10 -3.91 -5.02 1.14
C ILE A 10 -3.48 -4.61 -0.26
N PHE A 11 -2.40 -5.19 -0.76
CA PHE A 11 -1.95 -4.96 -2.12
C PHE A 11 -2.21 -6.19 -2.98
N ASN A 12 -2.98 -6.01 -4.05
CA ASN A 12 -3.05 -7.00 -5.11
C ASN A 12 -1.90 -6.70 -6.06
N LYS A 13 -1.12 -7.72 -6.40
CA LYS A 13 0.08 -7.57 -7.22
C LYS A 13 -0.12 -8.23 -8.57
N PHE A 14 0.32 -7.55 -9.61
CA PHE A 14 0.20 -8.04 -10.99
C PHE A 14 1.53 -7.89 -11.70
N TYR A 15 1.83 -8.80 -12.61
CA TYR A 15 3.01 -8.66 -13.46
C TYR A 15 2.78 -7.54 -14.48
N GLU A 16 3.73 -6.62 -14.60
CA GLU A 16 3.61 -5.47 -15.51
C GLU A 16 3.46 -5.91 -16.96
N GLY A 17 4.23 -6.93 -17.36
CA GLY A 17 4.30 -7.33 -18.75
C GLY A 17 2.99 -7.85 -19.33
N ASP A 18 2.32 -8.76 -18.62
CA ASP A 18 1.09 -9.40 -19.12
C ASP A 18 -0.13 -9.17 -18.25
N GLY A 19 0.04 -8.46 -17.13
CA GLY A 19 -1.07 -8.14 -16.25
C GLY A 19 -1.61 -9.30 -15.42
N ARG A 20 -0.89 -10.44 -15.41
CA ARG A 20 -1.36 -11.59 -14.63
C ARG A 20 -1.22 -11.34 -13.14
N PHE A 21 -2.14 -11.87 -12.38
CA PHE A 21 -2.14 -11.78 -10.93
C PHE A 21 -0.91 -12.50 -10.36
N CYS A 22 -0.16 -11.78 -9.51
CA CYS A 22 1.06 -12.30 -8.90
C CYS A 22 0.85 -12.77 -7.46
N GLY A 23 -0.11 -12.19 -6.77
CA GLY A 23 -0.37 -12.52 -5.37
C GLY A 23 -0.87 -11.33 -4.57
N ILE A 24 -1.03 -11.55 -3.27
CA ILE A 24 -1.50 -10.53 -2.34
C ILE A 24 -0.44 -10.31 -1.28
N GLU A 25 -0.23 -9.04 -0.92
CA GLU A 25 0.67 -8.67 0.17
C GLU A 25 -0.10 -7.87 1.21
N TYR A 26 0.07 -8.21 2.48
CA TYR A 26 -0.54 -7.49 3.59
C TYR A 26 0.52 -6.69 4.32
N THR A 27 0.23 -5.43 4.58
CA THR A 27 1.17 -4.52 5.23
C THR A 27 0.44 -3.67 6.25
N GLU A 28 1.08 -3.45 7.40
CA GLU A 28 0.59 -2.47 8.37
C GLU A 28 1.43 -1.21 8.24
N CYS A 29 0.79 -0.06 8.38
CA CYS A 29 1.54 1.19 8.48
C CYS A 29 0.89 2.12 9.49
N MET A 30 1.72 2.99 10.08
CA MET A 30 1.28 4.03 11.00
C MET A 30 1.38 5.37 10.28
N PHE A 31 0.38 6.23 10.47
CA PHE A 31 0.32 7.51 9.78
C PHE A 31 -0.46 8.51 10.62
N LYS A 32 -0.31 9.79 10.32
CA LYS A 32 -0.97 10.87 11.04
C LYS A 32 -2.17 11.45 10.32
N SER A 33 -2.25 11.28 9.01
CA SER A 33 -3.36 11.79 8.21
C SER A 33 -3.64 10.86 7.04
N LEU A 34 -4.85 10.94 6.50
CA LEU A 34 -5.22 10.13 5.33
C LEU A 34 -4.40 10.51 4.10
N GLU A 35 -4.01 11.78 3.98
CA GLU A 35 -3.10 12.22 2.91
C GLU A 35 -1.76 11.52 2.99
N GLN A 36 -1.23 11.38 4.21
CA GLN A 36 0.03 10.67 4.42
C GLN A 36 -0.11 9.20 4.04
N LEU A 37 -1.24 8.57 4.39
CA LEU A 37 -1.49 7.18 4.02
C LEU A 37 -1.50 7.01 2.50
N ASP A 38 -2.20 7.88 1.79
CA ASP A 38 -2.24 7.82 0.32
C ASP A 38 -0.85 7.95 -0.28
N ARG A 39 -0.03 8.83 0.27
CA ARG A 39 1.34 9.04 -0.18
C ARG A 39 2.19 7.79 0.05
N ILE A 40 2.06 7.17 1.21
CA ILE A 40 2.79 5.94 1.53
C ILE A 40 2.42 4.83 0.53
N MET A 41 1.13 4.66 0.27
CA MET A 41 0.67 3.65 -0.68
C MET A 41 1.19 3.92 -2.09
N ALA A 42 1.17 5.17 -2.51
CA ALA A 42 1.67 5.56 -3.83
C ALA A 42 3.18 5.31 -3.96
N GLU A 43 3.94 5.59 -2.90
CA GLU A 43 5.39 5.36 -2.89
C GLU A 43 5.72 3.86 -2.97
N VAL A 44 4.98 3.04 -2.24
CA VAL A 44 5.17 1.59 -2.30
C VAL A 44 4.89 1.07 -3.71
N ALA A 45 3.81 1.53 -4.33
CA ALA A 45 3.46 1.12 -5.68
C ALA A 45 4.51 1.56 -6.70
N ALA A 46 4.96 2.81 -6.60
CA ALA A 46 5.97 3.35 -7.53
C ALA A 46 7.31 2.62 -7.40
N LYS A 47 7.72 2.31 -6.17
CA LYS A 47 8.97 1.60 -5.92
C LYS A 47 8.93 0.20 -6.52
N ASN A 48 7.84 -0.53 -6.31
CA ASN A 48 7.74 -1.90 -6.79
C ASN A 48 7.60 -1.98 -8.31
N LEU A 49 6.97 -0.99 -8.92
CA LEU A 49 6.92 -0.92 -10.37
C LEU A 49 8.32 -0.68 -10.95
N ARG A 50 9.07 0.23 -10.35
CA ARG A 50 10.40 0.60 -10.82
C ARG A 50 11.43 -0.53 -10.59
N GLU A 51 11.39 -1.15 -9.40
CA GLU A 51 12.44 -2.10 -9.00
C GLU A 51 12.12 -3.54 -9.37
N HIS A 52 10.84 -3.90 -9.40
CA HIS A 52 10.44 -5.30 -9.58
C HIS A 52 9.49 -5.53 -10.74
N HIS A 53 9.11 -4.50 -11.46
CA HIS A 53 8.16 -4.58 -12.57
C HIS A 53 6.83 -5.22 -12.16
N LEU A 54 6.40 -4.90 -10.93
CA LEU A 54 5.13 -5.36 -10.39
C LEU A 54 4.19 -4.17 -10.20
N VAL A 55 2.95 -4.35 -10.61
CA VAL A 55 1.89 -3.35 -10.41
C VAL A 55 1.19 -3.68 -9.11
N TYR A 56 1.18 -2.73 -8.18
CA TYR A 56 0.52 -2.87 -6.89
C TYR A 56 -0.77 -2.07 -6.89
N GLU A 57 -1.88 -2.74 -6.59
CA GLU A 57 -3.16 -2.06 -6.35
C GLU A 57 -3.48 -2.16 -4.88
N GLY A 58 -3.48 -1.03 -4.18
CA GLY A 58 -3.63 -0.98 -2.73
C GLY A 58 -5.06 -0.69 -2.29
N TYR A 59 -5.46 -1.35 -1.24
CA TYR A 59 -6.75 -1.15 -0.58
C TYR A 59 -6.55 -1.05 0.91
N VAL A 60 -7.25 -0.13 1.55
CA VAL A 60 -7.20 0.01 3.00
C VAL A 60 -8.22 -0.94 3.60
N GLY A 61 -7.75 -1.92 4.36
CA GLY A 61 -8.62 -2.91 4.98
C GLY A 61 -9.34 -2.37 6.20
N SER A 62 -8.58 -1.80 7.14
CA SER A 62 -9.15 -1.25 8.36
C SER A 62 -8.24 -0.16 8.91
N ILE A 63 -8.83 0.80 9.60
CA ILE A 63 -8.10 1.89 10.24
C ILE A 63 -8.41 1.88 11.73
N GLU A 64 -7.37 1.95 12.54
CA GLU A 64 -7.46 2.03 13.98
C GLU A 64 -6.85 3.32 14.48
N ASN A 65 -7.51 3.96 15.42
CA ASN A 65 -6.92 5.10 16.13
C ASN A 65 -6.13 4.57 17.32
N LEU A 66 -4.90 5.04 17.43
CA LEU A 66 -4.02 4.63 18.52
C LEU A 66 -4.01 5.62 19.67
#